data_97d0ff5d7e8e0213ef2938ccce3ebb41
#
_entry.id   97d0ff5d7e8e0213ef2938ccce3ebb41
#
_cell.length_a   1.000
_cell.length_b   1.000
_cell.length_c   1.000
_cell.angle_alpha   90.00
_cell.angle_beta   90.00
_cell.angle_gamma   90.00
#
_symmetry.space_group_name_H-M   'P 1'
#
loop_
_entity.id
_entity.type
_entity.pdbx_description
1 polymer ?
#
loop_
_entity_poly.entity_id
_entity_poly.type
_entity_poly.pdbx_seq_one_letter_code
_entity_poly.pdbx_strand_id
1 'polypeptide(L)'
;MAKEKFERNKPHCNIGTIGHVDHGKTTLTAAITKVLAARVPGNEAENFEDIDKAPEERERGITISTAHVEYQTAKRHYAHVDCPGHADYVKNMITGAAQMDGAILVVAATDGVMAQTKEHILLSRQVNVPYIVVFLNKCDMVDDEELIELVEMEVTENLEEYGFEGCPIIKGSALKALEDPNGEWGDKIMELMDAVDNFIPDPQRAIDRKSTRLNSSHHGMAYAGFCLKKKRGGGGG
;
A
#
# COMPACT_ATOMS: atom_id res chain seq x y z
N MET A 1 25.54 11.38 -21.39
CA MET A 1 24.15 11.05 -21.66
C MET A 1 23.31 11.94 -20.75
N ALA A 2 22.52 12.85 -21.30
CA ALA A 2 21.60 13.68 -20.51
C ALA A 2 20.50 12.76 -19.96
N LYS A 3 20.25 12.81 -18.63
CA LYS A 3 19.08 12.15 -18.03
C LYS A 3 17.86 12.81 -18.67
N GLU A 4 17.04 12.01 -19.35
CA GLU A 4 15.72 12.46 -19.80
C GLU A 4 14.96 12.99 -18.58
N LYS A 5 14.47 14.22 -18.73
CA LYS A 5 13.62 14.84 -17.73
C LYS A 5 12.29 14.09 -17.76
N PHE A 6 11.99 13.34 -16.72
CA PHE A 6 10.68 12.71 -16.54
C PHE A 6 9.63 13.83 -16.42
N GLU A 7 8.86 14.06 -17.47
CA GLU A 7 7.74 14.99 -17.45
C GLU A 7 6.53 14.31 -16.83
N ARG A 8 6.17 14.75 -15.63
CA ARG A 8 4.95 14.28 -14.93
C ARG A 8 3.72 14.87 -15.60
N ASN A 9 3.13 14.12 -16.52
CA ASN A 9 1.94 14.54 -17.25
C ASN A 9 0.63 14.17 -16.53
N LYS A 10 0.68 13.33 -15.47
CA LYS A 10 -0.47 12.87 -14.70
C LYS A 10 -0.29 13.16 -13.22
N PRO A 11 -1.38 13.37 -12.45
CA PRO A 11 -1.33 13.42 -10.99
C PRO A 11 -0.71 12.14 -10.42
N HIS A 12 0.06 12.27 -9.35
CA HIS A 12 0.73 11.14 -8.69
C HIS A 12 0.06 10.85 -7.36
N CYS A 13 -0.32 9.60 -7.14
CA CYS A 13 -0.96 9.12 -5.93
C CYS A 13 -0.19 7.92 -5.38
N ASN A 14 0.04 7.89 -4.07
CA ASN A 14 0.62 6.74 -3.39
C ASN A 14 -0.50 5.91 -2.80
N ILE A 15 -0.58 4.67 -3.21
CA ILE A 15 -1.52 3.71 -2.65
C ILE A 15 -0.77 2.46 -2.17
N GLY A 16 -1.44 1.60 -1.43
CA GLY A 16 -0.82 0.33 -1.07
C GLY A 16 -1.84 -0.70 -0.63
N THR A 17 -1.41 -1.95 -0.65
CA THR A 17 -2.19 -3.09 -0.18
C THR A 17 -1.96 -3.35 1.29
N ILE A 18 -3.04 -3.53 2.04
CA ILE A 18 -3.06 -3.91 3.46
C ILE A 18 -4.02 -5.09 3.65
N GLY A 19 -3.88 -5.84 4.73
CA GLY A 19 -4.75 -6.97 5.05
C GLY A 19 -3.97 -8.16 5.60
N HIS A 20 -4.69 -9.21 5.96
CA HIS A 20 -4.15 -10.42 6.58
C HIS A 20 -3.14 -11.15 5.66
N VAL A 21 -2.27 -11.97 6.27
CA VAL A 21 -1.44 -12.95 5.57
C VAL A 21 -2.34 -13.87 4.73
N ASP A 22 -1.86 -14.33 3.59
CA ASP A 22 -2.54 -15.26 2.68
C ASP A 22 -3.86 -14.77 2.05
N HIS A 23 -4.27 -13.52 2.29
CA HIS A 23 -5.41 -12.91 1.60
C HIS A 23 -5.10 -12.50 0.15
N GLY A 24 -3.84 -12.67 -0.30
CA GLY A 24 -3.43 -12.46 -1.69
C GLY A 24 -3.09 -11.01 -2.06
N LYS A 25 -2.50 -10.23 -1.14
CA LYS A 25 -2.07 -8.85 -1.39
C LYS A 25 -1.07 -8.74 -2.52
N THR A 26 0.04 -9.47 -2.44
CA THR A 26 1.09 -9.48 -3.47
C THR A 26 0.57 -10.04 -4.79
N THR A 27 -0.32 -11.05 -4.74
CA THR A 27 -1.00 -11.58 -5.93
C THR A 27 -1.88 -10.51 -6.59
N LEU A 28 -2.59 -9.70 -5.80
CA LEU A 28 -3.39 -8.59 -6.31
C LEU A 28 -2.50 -7.52 -6.94
N THR A 29 -1.38 -7.17 -6.31
CA THR A 29 -0.42 -6.20 -6.85
C THR A 29 0.12 -6.67 -8.20
N ALA A 30 0.52 -7.94 -8.33
CA ALA A 30 0.93 -8.54 -9.59
C ALA A 30 -0.20 -8.56 -10.63
N ALA A 31 -1.44 -8.87 -10.22
CA ALA A 31 -2.60 -8.85 -11.11
C ALA A 31 -2.91 -7.45 -11.64
N ILE A 32 -2.83 -6.42 -10.81
CA ILE A 32 -3.03 -5.02 -11.21
C ILE A 32 -2.00 -4.63 -12.28
N THR A 33 -0.72 -4.88 -12.06
CA THR A 33 0.33 -4.54 -13.04
C THR A 33 0.13 -5.26 -14.36
N LYS A 34 -0.21 -6.56 -14.32
CA LYS A 34 -0.41 -7.38 -15.51
C LYS A 34 -1.65 -6.96 -16.31
N VAL A 35 -2.77 -6.70 -15.63
CA VAL A 35 -4.01 -6.24 -16.28
C VAL A 35 -3.81 -4.85 -16.89
N LEU A 36 -3.16 -3.93 -16.16
CA LEU A 36 -2.87 -2.60 -16.67
C LEU A 36 -1.87 -2.64 -17.83
N ALA A 37 -0.84 -3.49 -17.80
CA ALA A 37 0.07 -3.67 -18.92
C ALA A 37 -0.64 -4.19 -20.19
N ALA A 38 -1.64 -5.06 -20.02
CA ALA A 38 -2.42 -5.58 -21.14
C ALA A 38 -3.41 -4.57 -21.72
N ARG A 39 -3.98 -3.67 -20.90
CA ARG A 39 -5.10 -2.81 -21.29
C ARG A 39 -4.74 -1.32 -21.41
N VAL A 40 -3.72 -0.85 -20.72
CA VAL A 40 -3.32 0.56 -20.69
C VAL A 40 -1.89 0.71 -21.20
N PRO A 41 -1.67 1.43 -22.31
CA PRO A 41 -0.33 1.62 -22.87
C PRO A 41 0.61 2.34 -21.90
N GLY A 42 1.88 1.89 -21.89
CA GLY A 42 2.93 2.50 -21.09
C GLY A 42 3.11 1.91 -19.69
N ASN A 43 2.46 0.78 -19.39
CA ASN A 43 2.70 -0.02 -18.21
C ASN A 43 3.56 -1.24 -18.53
N GLU A 44 4.38 -1.64 -17.58
CA GLU A 44 5.12 -2.90 -17.61
C GLU A 44 4.49 -3.87 -16.60
N ALA A 45 4.40 -5.14 -16.98
CA ALA A 45 3.91 -6.18 -16.08
C ALA A 45 5.03 -6.60 -15.14
N GLU A 46 4.81 -6.54 -13.83
CA GLU A 46 5.69 -7.14 -12.84
C GLU A 46 5.17 -8.53 -12.45
N ASN A 47 6.07 -9.51 -12.37
CA ASN A 47 5.72 -10.83 -11.90
C ASN A 47 5.75 -10.89 -10.38
N PHE A 48 5.05 -11.84 -9.80
CA PHE A 48 5.03 -12.08 -8.36
C PHE A 48 6.46 -12.21 -7.76
N GLU A 49 7.35 -12.91 -8.46
CA GLU A 49 8.75 -13.10 -8.05
C GLU A 49 9.60 -11.83 -8.09
N ASP A 50 9.18 -10.83 -8.87
CA ASP A 50 9.86 -9.55 -8.99
C ASP A 50 9.41 -8.58 -7.88
N ILE A 51 8.24 -8.79 -7.29
CA ILE A 51 7.70 -8.05 -6.16
C ILE A 51 8.34 -8.55 -4.85
N ASP A 52 8.23 -9.86 -4.56
CA ASP A 52 8.86 -10.51 -3.41
C ASP A 52 10.30 -10.95 -3.76
N LYS A 53 11.25 -10.04 -3.62
CA LYS A 53 12.65 -10.23 -4.08
C LYS A 53 13.53 -10.98 -3.10
N ALA A 54 13.24 -10.91 -1.80
CA ALA A 54 14.09 -11.50 -0.78
C ALA A 54 14.00 -13.05 -0.80
N PRO A 55 15.13 -13.76 -0.70
CA PRO A 55 15.11 -15.22 -0.65
C PRO A 55 14.23 -15.79 0.47
N GLU A 56 14.20 -15.10 1.62
CA GLU A 56 13.38 -15.49 2.77
C GLU A 56 11.87 -15.30 2.51
N GLU A 57 11.48 -14.30 1.72
CA GLU A 57 10.09 -14.06 1.29
C GLU A 57 9.61 -15.20 0.38
N ARG A 58 10.44 -15.59 -0.58
CA ARG A 58 10.14 -16.69 -1.51
C ARG A 58 10.05 -18.04 -0.81
N GLU A 59 10.95 -18.30 0.15
CA GLU A 59 10.97 -19.57 0.90
C GLU A 59 9.76 -19.71 1.81
N ARG A 60 9.31 -18.63 2.42
CA ARG A 60 8.17 -18.61 3.35
C ARG A 60 6.83 -18.31 2.68
N GLY A 61 6.82 -17.77 1.47
CA GLY A 61 5.63 -17.33 0.76
C GLY A 61 4.92 -16.14 1.42
N ILE A 62 5.65 -15.33 2.20
CA ILE A 62 5.12 -14.14 2.90
C ILE A 62 5.96 -12.91 2.61
N THR A 63 5.32 -11.77 2.43
CA THR A 63 6.00 -10.49 2.28
C THR A 63 6.54 -10.02 3.63
N ILE A 64 7.83 -9.74 3.70
CA ILE A 64 8.54 -9.29 4.90
C ILE A 64 8.81 -7.79 4.81
N SER A 65 9.34 -7.34 3.67
CA SER A 65 9.68 -5.95 3.39
C SER A 65 8.61 -5.31 2.50
N THR A 66 8.46 -3.99 2.59
CA THR A 66 7.58 -3.27 1.66
C THR A 66 8.18 -3.28 0.26
N ALA A 67 7.41 -3.75 -0.72
CA ALA A 67 7.77 -3.63 -2.12
C ALA A 67 7.12 -2.39 -2.74
N HIS A 68 7.81 -1.77 -3.70
CA HIS A 68 7.33 -0.60 -4.40
C HIS A 68 7.21 -0.93 -5.88
N VAL A 69 6.03 -0.71 -6.42
CA VAL A 69 5.68 -0.95 -7.82
C VAL A 69 5.06 0.32 -8.40
N GLU A 70 5.40 0.67 -9.63
CA GLU A 70 4.84 1.84 -10.29
C GLU A 70 3.99 1.42 -11.48
N TYR A 71 2.82 2.04 -11.63
CA TYR A 71 1.93 1.85 -12.77
C TYR A 71 1.04 3.07 -12.99
N GLN A 72 0.33 3.10 -14.10
CA GLN A 72 -0.55 4.21 -14.43
C GLN A 72 -1.90 3.74 -14.96
N THR A 73 -2.94 4.48 -14.60
CA THR A 73 -4.25 4.42 -15.24
C THR A 73 -4.34 5.47 -16.36
N ALA A 74 -5.48 5.54 -17.00
CA ALA A 74 -5.74 6.61 -17.96
C ALA A 74 -5.66 8.01 -17.29
N LYS A 75 -6.02 8.11 -16.00
CA LYS A 75 -6.16 9.37 -15.25
C LYS A 75 -4.91 9.71 -14.43
N ARG A 76 -4.26 8.72 -13.79
CA ARG A 76 -3.24 8.93 -12.74
C ARG A 76 -2.04 8.01 -12.89
N HIS A 77 -0.94 8.43 -12.26
CA HIS A 77 0.24 7.61 -12.01
C HIS A 77 0.28 7.20 -10.54
N TYR A 78 0.48 5.92 -10.28
CA TYR A 78 0.49 5.35 -8.95
C TYR A 78 1.87 4.84 -8.55
N ALA A 79 2.30 5.16 -7.32
CA ALA A 79 3.29 4.39 -6.61
C ALA A 79 2.55 3.46 -5.64
N HIS A 80 2.65 2.18 -5.87
CA HIS A 80 2.00 1.15 -5.07
C HIS A 80 2.99 0.54 -4.08
N VAL A 81 2.58 0.49 -2.82
CA VAL A 81 3.37 -0.09 -1.73
C VAL A 81 2.70 -1.39 -1.30
N ASP A 82 3.33 -2.52 -1.57
CA ASP A 82 2.86 -3.80 -1.04
C ASP A 82 3.34 -3.97 0.40
N CYS A 83 2.40 -4.08 1.35
CA CYS A 83 2.68 -4.15 2.77
C CYS A 83 2.65 -5.59 3.29
N PRO A 84 3.58 -5.94 4.21
CA PRO A 84 3.54 -7.23 4.86
C PRO A 84 2.26 -7.40 5.67
N GLY A 85 1.72 -8.62 5.67
CA GLY A 85 0.50 -8.96 6.41
C GLY A 85 0.74 -9.56 7.79
N HIS A 86 1.96 -10.02 8.09
CA HIS A 86 2.27 -10.74 9.31
C HIS A 86 2.52 -9.79 10.50
N ALA A 87 2.02 -10.16 11.69
CA ALA A 87 2.13 -9.36 12.91
C ALA A 87 3.59 -8.98 13.29
N ASP A 88 4.55 -9.85 13.00
CA ASP A 88 5.97 -9.58 13.29
C ASP A 88 6.54 -8.40 12.49
N TYR A 89 5.91 -8.04 11.36
CA TYR A 89 6.37 -6.99 10.45
C TYR A 89 5.53 -5.71 10.49
N VAL A 90 4.74 -5.51 11.54
CA VAL A 90 3.89 -4.32 11.75
C VAL A 90 4.67 -3.00 11.58
N LYS A 91 5.95 -2.95 11.98
CA LYS A 91 6.78 -1.75 11.78
C LYS A 91 6.98 -1.39 10.31
N ASN A 92 7.18 -2.39 9.47
CA ASN A 92 7.34 -2.20 8.03
C ASN A 92 6.00 -1.76 7.40
N MET A 93 4.89 -2.38 7.85
CA MET A 93 3.55 -1.97 7.45
C MET A 93 3.26 -0.50 7.80
N ILE A 94 3.56 -0.06 9.04
CA ILE A 94 3.36 1.33 9.48
C ILE A 94 4.19 2.29 8.62
N THR A 95 5.45 1.94 8.33
CA THR A 95 6.33 2.79 7.52
C THR A 95 5.82 2.93 6.09
N GLY A 96 5.30 1.85 5.50
CA GLY A 96 4.66 1.87 4.18
C GLY A 96 3.36 2.67 4.20
N ALA A 97 2.47 2.38 5.14
CA ALA A 97 1.16 3.02 5.26
C ALA A 97 1.25 4.54 5.49
N ALA A 98 2.25 5.02 6.25
CA ALA A 98 2.45 6.45 6.50
C ALA A 98 2.76 7.27 5.24
N GLN A 99 3.08 6.64 4.12
CA GLN A 99 3.37 7.28 2.83
C GLN A 99 2.19 7.23 1.87
N MET A 100 1.08 6.59 2.22
CA MET A 100 -0.07 6.36 1.36
C MET A 100 -1.08 7.50 1.41
N ASP A 101 -1.60 7.87 0.26
CA ASP A 101 -2.74 8.77 0.10
C ASP A 101 -4.08 8.00 0.19
N GLY A 102 -4.03 6.67 0.03
CA GLY A 102 -5.13 5.73 0.22
C GLY A 102 -4.63 4.29 0.24
N ALA A 103 -5.44 3.38 0.75
CA ALA A 103 -5.10 1.96 0.84
C ALA A 103 -6.17 1.07 0.20
N ILE A 104 -5.72 -0.08 -0.32
CA ILE A 104 -6.58 -1.18 -0.76
C ILE A 104 -6.55 -2.25 0.33
N LEU A 105 -7.67 -2.43 1.02
CA LEU A 105 -7.83 -3.49 2.00
C LEU A 105 -8.21 -4.78 1.29
N VAL A 106 -7.35 -5.78 1.37
CA VAL A 106 -7.57 -7.09 0.75
C VAL A 106 -8.09 -8.07 1.80
N VAL A 107 -9.28 -8.60 1.56
CA VAL A 107 -9.93 -9.60 2.40
C VAL A 107 -10.28 -10.81 1.55
N ALA A 108 -9.92 -12.02 1.99
CA ALA A 108 -10.33 -13.23 1.31
C ALA A 108 -11.80 -13.54 1.66
N ALA A 109 -12.63 -13.78 0.65
CA ALA A 109 -14.04 -14.14 0.83
C ALA A 109 -14.21 -15.48 1.58
N THR A 110 -13.18 -16.35 1.52
CA THR A 110 -13.16 -17.65 2.22
C THR A 110 -12.95 -17.53 3.72
N ASP A 111 -12.21 -16.50 4.17
CA ASP A 111 -11.74 -16.39 5.55
C ASP A 111 -12.43 -15.25 6.32
N GLY A 112 -12.97 -14.26 5.59
CA GLY A 112 -13.62 -13.08 6.17
C GLY A 112 -12.64 -12.15 6.89
N VAL A 113 -13.15 -11.40 7.88
CA VAL A 113 -12.35 -10.44 8.65
C VAL A 113 -11.56 -11.14 9.73
N MET A 114 -10.24 -11.18 9.58
CA MET A 114 -9.32 -11.79 10.53
C MET A 114 -8.77 -10.76 11.53
N ALA A 115 -8.18 -11.23 12.63
CA ALA A 115 -7.62 -10.35 13.66
C ALA A 115 -6.61 -9.32 13.10
N GLN A 116 -5.71 -9.74 12.22
CA GLN A 116 -4.74 -8.85 11.57
C GLN A 116 -5.40 -7.84 10.62
N THR A 117 -6.55 -8.18 10.02
CA THR A 117 -7.33 -7.23 9.21
C THR A 117 -7.78 -6.04 10.07
N LYS A 118 -8.32 -6.31 11.27
CA LYS A 118 -8.72 -5.28 12.24
C LYS A 118 -7.53 -4.45 12.70
N GLU A 119 -6.40 -5.09 13.01
CA GLU A 119 -5.16 -4.38 13.37
C GLU A 119 -4.69 -3.45 12.26
N HIS A 120 -4.73 -3.88 11.00
CA HIS A 120 -4.31 -3.08 9.85
C HIS A 120 -5.25 -1.89 9.62
N ILE A 121 -6.57 -2.05 9.79
CA ILE A 121 -7.53 -0.94 9.71
C ILE A 121 -7.23 0.09 10.82
N LEU A 122 -7.04 -0.38 12.07
CA LEU A 122 -6.71 0.48 13.19
C LEU A 122 -5.39 1.24 12.97
N LEU A 123 -4.34 0.56 12.52
CA LEU A 123 -3.03 1.15 12.22
C LEU A 123 -3.13 2.17 11.10
N SER A 124 -3.87 1.86 10.03
CA SER A 124 -4.11 2.80 8.93
C SER A 124 -4.77 4.08 9.41
N ARG A 125 -5.71 3.97 10.35
CA ARG A 125 -6.32 5.13 10.99
C ARG A 125 -5.32 5.94 11.82
N GLN A 126 -4.45 5.27 12.58
CA GLN A 126 -3.43 5.92 13.41
C GLN A 126 -2.36 6.66 12.59
N VAL A 127 -1.98 6.13 11.44
CA VAL A 127 -1.02 6.79 10.53
C VAL A 127 -1.69 7.78 9.57
N ASN A 128 -3.00 8.02 9.75
CA ASN A 128 -3.79 8.96 8.97
C ASN A 128 -3.90 8.62 7.47
N VAL A 129 -4.04 7.36 7.10
CA VAL A 129 -4.49 6.98 5.76
C VAL A 129 -5.93 7.46 5.60
N PRO A 130 -6.22 8.38 4.66
CA PRO A 130 -7.54 9.03 4.64
C PRO A 130 -8.63 8.21 3.98
N TYR A 131 -8.28 7.32 3.05
CA TYR A 131 -9.23 6.59 2.22
C TYR A 131 -8.87 5.10 2.14
N ILE A 132 -9.88 4.22 2.23
CA ILE A 132 -9.75 2.79 2.04
C ILE A 132 -10.72 2.32 0.97
N VAL A 133 -10.23 1.53 0.02
CA VAL A 133 -11.03 0.77 -0.95
C VAL A 133 -10.89 -0.70 -0.62
N VAL A 134 -11.97 -1.46 -0.64
CA VAL A 134 -11.94 -2.89 -0.28
C VAL A 134 -11.93 -3.76 -1.54
N PHE A 135 -11.08 -4.76 -1.53
CA PHE A 135 -11.09 -5.82 -2.52
C PHE A 135 -11.35 -7.17 -1.84
N LEU A 136 -12.53 -7.75 -2.10
CA LEU A 136 -12.86 -9.11 -1.69
C LEU A 136 -12.24 -10.09 -2.68
N ASN A 137 -11.15 -10.72 -2.25
CA ASN A 137 -10.38 -11.66 -3.06
C ASN A 137 -10.86 -13.10 -2.89
N LYS A 138 -10.45 -13.99 -3.79
CA LYS A 138 -10.79 -15.43 -3.81
C LYS A 138 -12.29 -15.71 -3.95
N CYS A 139 -13.05 -14.82 -4.58
CA CYS A 139 -14.48 -15.04 -4.82
C CYS A 139 -14.74 -16.22 -5.76
N ASP A 140 -13.75 -16.67 -6.53
CA ASP A 140 -13.79 -17.86 -7.36
C ASP A 140 -13.84 -19.19 -6.58
N MET A 141 -13.52 -19.16 -5.29
CA MET A 141 -13.54 -20.32 -4.40
C MET A 141 -14.82 -20.42 -3.56
N VAL A 142 -15.69 -19.42 -3.62
CA VAL A 142 -16.93 -19.35 -2.85
C VAL A 142 -18.11 -19.41 -3.82
N ASP A 143 -18.85 -20.52 -3.80
CA ASP A 143 -20.03 -20.72 -4.67
C ASP A 143 -21.31 -20.09 -4.10
N ASP A 144 -21.30 -19.72 -2.81
CA ASP A 144 -22.44 -19.18 -2.10
C ASP A 144 -22.38 -17.66 -2.01
N GLU A 145 -23.28 -16.97 -2.73
CA GLU A 145 -23.39 -15.52 -2.71
C GLU A 145 -23.76 -14.97 -1.33
N GLU A 146 -24.53 -15.72 -0.53
CA GLU A 146 -24.92 -15.29 0.82
C GLU A 146 -23.71 -15.17 1.75
N LEU A 147 -22.71 -16.06 1.59
CA LEU A 147 -21.45 -15.96 2.35
C LEU A 147 -20.65 -14.73 1.94
N ILE A 148 -20.61 -14.40 0.66
CA ILE A 148 -19.92 -13.20 0.19
C ILE A 148 -20.59 -11.93 0.74
N GLU A 149 -21.93 -11.88 0.78
CA GLU A 149 -22.67 -10.75 1.35
C GLU A 149 -22.44 -10.62 2.87
N LEU A 150 -22.37 -11.73 3.60
CA LEU A 150 -22.04 -11.73 5.02
C LEU A 150 -20.63 -11.15 5.29
N VAL A 151 -19.64 -11.56 4.50
CA VAL A 151 -18.27 -11.01 4.61
C VAL A 151 -18.26 -9.52 4.25
N GLU A 152 -19.01 -9.09 3.24
CA GLU A 152 -19.16 -7.68 2.86
C GLU A 152 -19.73 -6.85 4.00
N MET A 153 -20.78 -7.34 4.68
CA MET A 153 -21.37 -6.69 5.85
C MET A 153 -20.37 -6.62 7.00
N GLU A 154 -19.68 -7.72 7.31
CA GLU A 154 -18.68 -7.76 8.38
C GLU A 154 -17.53 -6.77 8.13
N VAL A 155 -17.03 -6.68 6.89
CA VAL A 155 -15.99 -5.72 6.49
C VAL A 155 -16.49 -4.29 6.65
N THR A 156 -17.72 -4.01 6.22
CA THR A 156 -18.32 -2.68 6.33
C THR A 156 -18.45 -2.25 7.79
N GLU A 157 -19.00 -3.10 8.65
CA GLU A 157 -19.15 -2.83 10.08
C GLU A 157 -17.80 -2.52 10.73
N ASN A 158 -16.77 -3.31 10.43
CA ASN A 158 -15.43 -3.07 10.97
C ASN A 158 -14.82 -1.74 10.46
N LEU A 159 -15.01 -1.38 9.20
CA LEU A 159 -14.52 -0.10 8.66
C LEU A 159 -15.23 1.09 9.31
N GLU A 160 -16.54 1.02 9.48
CA GLU A 160 -17.36 2.07 10.12
C GLU A 160 -16.98 2.24 11.61
N GLU A 161 -16.68 1.14 12.34
CA GLU A 161 -16.20 1.18 13.71
C GLU A 161 -14.91 2.01 13.85
N TYR A 162 -14.02 1.93 12.87
CA TYR A 162 -12.78 2.72 12.85
C TYR A 162 -12.90 4.06 12.13
N GLY A 163 -14.11 4.46 11.71
CA GLY A 163 -14.42 5.76 11.12
C GLY A 163 -14.07 5.89 9.63
N PHE A 164 -14.10 4.79 8.90
CA PHE A 164 -14.05 4.76 7.44
C PHE A 164 -15.45 4.47 6.91
N GLU A 165 -16.16 5.51 6.44
CA GLU A 165 -17.51 5.42 5.94
C GLU A 165 -17.56 5.39 4.41
N GLY A 166 -18.51 4.64 3.85
CA GLY A 166 -18.78 4.64 2.41
C GLY A 166 -17.65 4.06 1.56
N CYS A 167 -16.85 3.15 2.10
CA CYS A 167 -15.77 2.51 1.37
C CYS A 167 -16.32 1.63 0.24
N PRO A 168 -15.89 1.80 -1.02
CA PRO A 168 -16.30 0.94 -2.11
C PRO A 168 -15.73 -0.47 -1.91
N ILE A 169 -16.56 -1.49 -2.17
CA ILE A 169 -16.19 -2.90 -2.06
C ILE A 169 -16.28 -3.53 -3.45
N ILE A 170 -15.19 -4.11 -3.92
CA ILE A 170 -15.11 -4.78 -5.21
C ILE A 170 -14.84 -6.26 -4.98
N LYS A 171 -15.66 -7.12 -5.60
CA LYS A 171 -15.56 -8.59 -5.54
C LYS A 171 -14.73 -9.09 -6.71
N GLY A 172 -13.76 -9.99 -6.46
CA GLY A 172 -12.92 -10.50 -7.54
C GLY A 172 -12.02 -11.67 -7.14
N SER A 173 -11.23 -12.12 -8.09
CA SER A 173 -10.16 -13.09 -7.90
C SER A 173 -8.88 -12.60 -8.54
N ALA A 174 -7.89 -12.26 -7.71
CA ALA A 174 -6.59 -11.78 -8.19
C ALA A 174 -5.84 -12.88 -8.96
N LEU A 175 -5.96 -14.15 -8.54
CA LEU A 175 -5.30 -15.27 -9.20
C LEU A 175 -5.86 -15.47 -10.60
N LYS A 176 -7.18 -15.49 -10.76
CA LYS A 176 -7.83 -15.64 -12.06
C LYS A 176 -7.57 -14.46 -12.99
N ALA A 177 -7.53 -13.25 -12.45
CA ALA A 177 -7.16 -12.07 -13.22
C ALA A 177 -5.69 -12.11 -13.68
N LEU A 178 -4.81 -12.74 -12.90
CA LEU A 178 -3.42 -12.97 -13.27
C LEU A 178 -3.30 -14.02 -14.39
N GLU A 179 -4.14 -15.07 -14.40
CA GLU A 179 -4.18 -16.08 -15.44
C GLU A 179 -4.72 -15.52 -16.76
N ASP A 180 -5.84 -14.80 -16.71
CA ASP A 180 -6.48 -14.14 -17.86
C ASP A 180 -6.75 -12.65 -17.62
N PRO A 181 -5.80 -11.77 -17.98
CA PRO A 181 -5.94 -10.33 -17.81
C PRO A 181 -7.06 -9.68 -18.63
N ASN A 182 -7.52 -10.34 -19.70
CA ASN A 182 -8.57 -9.84 -20.57
C ASN A 182 -9.95 -10.43 -20.27
N GLY A 183 -10.04 -11.39 -19.37
CA GLY A 183 -11.28 -12.04 -18.96
C GLY A 183 -12.09 -11.21 -17.95
N GLU A 184 -13.19 -11.79 -17.48
CA GLU A 184 -14.12 -11.20 -16.55
C GLU A 184 -13.45 -10.72 -15.25
N TRP A 185 -12.51 -11.52 -14.71
CA TRP A 185 -11.77 -11.15 -13.50
C TRP A 185 -10.79 -9.99 -13.72
N GLY A 186 -10.26 -9.83 -14.95
CA GLY A 186 -9.52 -8.67 -15.36
C GLY A 186 -10.39 -7.40 -15.39
N ASP A 187 -11.68 -7.53 -15.76
CA ASP A 187 -12.64 -6.41 -15.69
C ASP A 187 -12.87 -5.97 -14.24
N LYS A 188 -12.91 -6.90 -13.28
CA LYS A 188 -13.01 -6.58 -11.84
C LYS A 188 -11.78 -5.85 -11.30
N ILE A 189 -10.59 -6.14 -11.81
CA ILE A 189 -9.39 -5.34 -11.48
C ILE A 189 -9.48 -3.92 -12.06
N MET A 190 -10.02 -3.77 -13.26
CA MET A 190 -10.26 -2.42 -13.82
C MET A 190 -11.31 -1.65 -13.03
N GLU A 191 -12.39 -2.32 -12.60
CA GLU A 191 -13.40 -1.74 -11.72
C GLU A 191 -12.78 -1.28 -10.38
N LEU A 192 -11.87 -2.08 -9.80
CA LEU A 192 -11.10 -1.68 -8.62
C LEU A 192 -10.29 -0.41 -8.87
N MET A 193 -9.57 -0.34 -10.00
CA MET A 193 -8.76 0.84 -10.33
C MET A 193 -9.63 2.07 -10.62
N ASP A 194 -10.79 1.90 -11.23
CA ASP A 194 -11.76 2.98 -11.43
C ASP A 194 -12.35 3.46 -10.08
N ALA A 195 -12.60 2.56 -9.14
CA ALA A 195 -13.03 2.92 -7.79
C ALA A 195 -11.93 3.71 -7.05
N VAL A 196 -10.68 3.27 -7.15
CA VAL A 196 -9.52 3.98 -6.59
C VAL A 196 -9.35 5.37 -7.21
N ASP A 197 -9.47 5.48 -8.55
CA ASP A 197 -9.39 6.74 -9.28
C ASP A 197 -10.48 7.76 -8.89
N ASN A 198 -11.67 7.29 -8.55
CA ASN A 198 -12.81 8.15 -8.24
C ASN A 198 -12.97 8.43 -6.74
N PHE A 199 -12.66 7.47 -5.88
CA PHE A 199 -12.87 7.57 -4.44
C PHE A 199 -11.72 8.28 -3.73
N ILE A 200 -10.47 8.08 -4.15
CA ILE A 200 -9.31 8.73 -3.57
C ILE A 200 -9.07 10.05 -4.32
N PRO A 201 -9.20 11.22 -3.68
CA PRO A 201 -8.94 12.51 -4.34
C PRO A 201 -7.46 12.71 -4.67
N ASP A 202 -7.16 13.63 -5.57
CA ASP A 202 -5.78 13.98 -5.89
C ASP A 202 -5.09 14.60 -4.65
N PRO A 203 -3.94 14.05 -4.21
CA PRO A 203 -3.27 14.54 -3.03
C PRO A 203 -2.73 15.95 -3.28
N GLN A 204 -3.24 16.92 -2.50
CA GLN A 204 -2.72 18.29 -2.50
C GLN A 204 -1.42 18.34 -1.68
N ARG A 205 -0.30 18.03 -2.31
CA ARG A 205 1.01 18.16 -1.69
C ARG A 205 1.47 19.60 -1.78
N ALA A 206 1.50 20.29 -0.64
CA ALA A 206 2.17 21.59 -0.56
C ALA A 206 3.64 21.39 -0.94
N ILE A 207 4.06 22.03 -2.04
CA ILE A 207 5.48 22.05 -2.42
C ILE A 207 6.19 22.98 -1.42
N ASP A 208 6.54 22.43 -0.25
CA ASP A 208 7.27 23.18 0.76
C ASP A 208 8.75 23.27 0.38
N ARG A 209 9.10 24.38 -0.29
CA ARG A 209 10.50 24.72 -0.58
C ARG A 209 11.38 24.91 0.66
N LYS A 210 10.82 24.84 1.87
CA LYS A 210 11.54 25.03 3.13
C LYS A 210 12.17 23.74 3.66
N SER A 211 11.68 22.56 3.28
CA SER A 211 12.21 21.28 3.79
C SER A 211 13.65 21.00 3.34
N THR A 212 14.05 21.48 2.16
CA THR A 212 15.43 21.36 1.68
C THR A 212 16.44 22.24 2.43
N ARG A 213 15.99 23.31 3.13
CA ARG A 213 16.88 24.16 3.94
C ARG A 213 17.03 23.68 5.38
N LEU A 214 16.05 22.98 5.93
CA LEU A 214 16.13 22.45 7.30
C LEU A 214 17.07 21.25 7.44
N ASN A 215 17.25 20.46 6.40
CA ASN A 215 18.17 19.32 6.42
C ASN A 215 19.65 19.73 6.34
N SER A 216 19.97 20.95 5.86
CA SER A 216 21.35 21.46 5.84
C SER A 216 21.75 22.15 7.14
N SER A 217 20.79 22.59 7.98
CA SER A 217 21.08 23.27 9.26
C SER A 217 21.23 22.28 10.44
N HIS A 218 20.70 21.07 10.34
CA HIS A 218 20.88 20.05 11.39
C HIS A 218 22.26 19.40 11.41
N HIS A 219 23.03 19.46 10.31
CA HIS A 219 24.41 18.96 10.30
C HIS A 219 25.42 19.87 11.02
N GLY A 220 25.04 21.13 11.26
CA GLY A 220 25.90 22.10 11.97
C GLY A 220 25.72 22.13 13.50
N MET A 221 24.60 21.63 14.04
CA MET A 221 24.33 21.72 15.49
C MET A 221 24.72 20.46 16.29
N ALA A 222 25.06 19.36 15.65
CA ALA A 222 25.53 18.15 16.35
C ALA A 222 26.96 18.26 16.88
N TYR A 223 27.75 19.25 16.49
CA TYR A 223 29.13 19.42 16.93
C TYR A 223 29.36 20.50 17.99
N ALA A 224 28.36 21.30 18.37
CA ALA A 224 28.51 22.37 19.33
C ALA A 224 28.27 21.98 20.81
N GLY A 225 27.93 20.71 21.08
CA GLY A 225 27.44 20.25 22.39
C GLY A 225 28.45 19.53 23.29
N PHE A 226 29.68 19.30 22.89
CA PHE A 226 30.66 18.56 23.70
C PHE A 226 31.97 19.30 23.88
N CYS A 227 31.95 20.48 24.50
CA CYS A 227 33.11 21.06 25.17
C CYS A 227 32.81 21.21 26.65
N LEU A 228 32.82 20.13 27.40
CA LEU A 228 32.92 20.14 28.87
C LEU A 228 34.36 20.54 29.24
N LYS A 229 34.51 21.80 29.59
CA LYS A 229 35.71 22.31 30.26
C LYS A 229 35.94 21.56 31.58
N LYS A 230 36.92 20.66 31.57
CA LYS A 230 37.44 20.03 32.76
C LYS A 230 38.13 21.10 33.61
N LYS A 231 37.46 21.62 34.65
CA LYS A 231 38.05 22.51 35.67
C LYS A 231 39.06 21.69 36.45
N ARG A 232 40.33 21.94 36.23
CA ARG A 232 41.40 21.49 37.12
C ARG A 232 41.26 22.25 38.44
N GLY A 233 40.94 21.53 39.51
CA GLY A 233 41.15 22.02 40.86
C GLY A 233 42.62 22.04 41.15
N GLY A 234 43.19 23.22 41.32
CA GLY A 234 44.50 23.42 41.92
C GLY A 234 44.33 23.36 43.42
N GLY A 235 44.88 22.38 44.09
CA GLY A 235 45.18 22.40 45.49
C GLY A 235 46.48 23.12 45.69
N GLY A 236 46.49 24.09 46.51
CA GLY A 236 47.67 24.76 46.99
C GLY A 236 47.70 24.80 48.51
N GLY A 237 48.82 24.48 49.06
CA GLY A 237 49.23 24.88 50.36
C GLY A 237 48.97 23.96 51.49
#